data_40221d9545b413fdcb116d1b1d0c597b
#
_entry.id   40221d9545b413fdcb116d1b1d0c597b
#
_cell.length_a   1.000
_cell.length_b   1.000
_cell.length_c   1.000
_cell.angle_alpha   90.00
_cell.angle_beta   90.00
_cell.angle_gamma   90.00
#
_symmetry.space_group_name_H-M   'P 1'
#
loop_
_entity.id
_entity.type
_entity.pdbx_description
1 polymer ?
#
loop_
_entity_poly.entity_id
_entity_poly.type
_entity_poly.pdbx_seq_one_letter_code
_entity_poly.pdbx_strand_id
1 'polypeptide(L)'
;PSYSQLKTALTTAVAAETSGLDFQMWATIVDRDGIVCAVAFSGADRGAQWPGSRVISAQKANTANAFSLQGPTGSTVFGAGLALSTANLYSAVQPGGSLFGLQESNPVNTEVAYKGPASNFGKANDPMVGERIGGVNVFGGGLALYGPGKKILGAVGVSGDTSCADHNIGWRVRALLGLDHLLGQCDIFIHAPLDHDPIQSLPQQIGRAVHERQRAKER
;
A
#
# COMPACT_ATOMS: atom_id res chain seq x y z
N PRO A 1 -2.47 -13.57 7.24
CA PRO A 1 -1.19 -13.81 7.93
C PRO A 1 -1.28 -13.45 9.42
N SER A 2 -0.55 -14.18 10.26
CA SER A 2 -0.44 -13.89 11.69
C SER A 2 0.54 -12.73 11.95
N TYR A 3 0.52 -12.19 13.17
CA TYR A 3 1.51 -11.20 13.63
C TYR A 3 2.95 -11.69 13.42
N SER A 4 3.25 -12.94 13.80
CA SER A 4 4.62 -13.49 13.68
C SER A 4 5.07 -13.58 12.22
N GLN A 5 4.19 -13.99 11.31
CA GLN A 5 4.49 -14.02 9.88
C GLN A 5 4.77 -12.61 9.33
N LEU A 6 3.94 -11.62 9.70
CA LEU A 6 4.16 -10.22 9.30
C LEU A 6 5.47 -9.67 9.86
N LYS A 7 5.75 -9.91 11.16
CA LYS A 7 6.98 -9.43 11.81
C LYS A 7 8.22 -10.02 11.14
N THR A 8 8.23 -11.32 10.86
CA THR A 8 9.35 -11.97 10.19
C THR A 8 9.54 -11.43 8.77
N ALA A 9 8.47 -11.35 7.97
CA ALA A 9 8.53 -10.83 6.62
C ALA A 9 9.03 -9.38 6.60
N LEU A 10 8.52 -8.53 7.50
CA LEU A 10 8.93 -7.13 7.62
C LEU A 10 10.43 -7.02 7.97
N THR A 11 10.88 -7.74 8.99
CA THR A 11 12.29 -7.69 9.43
C THR A 11 13.22 -8.15 8.32
N THR A 12 12.85 -9.22 7.60
CA THR A 12 13.63 -9.73 6.46
C THR A 12 13.67 -8.72 5.32
N ALA A 13 12.53 -8.11 4.99
CA ALA A 13 12.44 -7.13 3.91
C ALA A 13 13.23 -5.85 4.21
N VAL A 14 13.19 -5.37 5.45
CA VAL A 14 13.98 -4.20 5.91
C VAL A 14 15.47 -4.48 5.83
N ALA A 15 15.93 -5.64 6.29
CA ALA A 15 17.33 -6.02 6.21
C ALA A 15 17.88 -6.15 4.77
N ALA A 16 17.00 -6.37 3.80
CA ALA A 16 17.34 -6.46 2.37
C ALA A 16 17.20 -5.13 1.60
N GLU A 17 16.68 -4.08 2.24
CA GLU A 17 16.53 -2.76 1.62
C GLU A 17 17.83 -1.97 1.76
N THR A 18 18.27 -1.37 0.65
CA THR A 18 19.52 -0.60 0.58
C THR A 18 19.33 0.81 0.04
N SER A 19 18.09 1.16 -0.34
CA SER A 19 17.71 2.52 -0.73
C SER A 19 17.02 3.23 0.44
N GLY A 20 17.01 4.53 0.47
CA GLY A 20 16.37 5.30 1.53
C GLY A 20 17.32 5.69 2.66
N LEU A 21 16.82 5.72 3.87
CA LEU A 21 17.46 6.26 5.07
C LEU A 21 17.85 5.18 6.10
N ASP A 22 17.71 3.91 5.76
CA ASP A 22 17.97 2.74 6.63
C ASP A 22 17.13 2.72 7.92
N PHE A 23 15.92 3.26 7.88
CA PHE A 23 15.05 3.31 9.05
C PHE A 23 14.32 2.00 9.30
N GLN A 24 13.99 1.78 10.57
CA GLN A 24 13.06 0.72 10.97
C GLN A 24 11.64 1.06 10.47
N MET A 25 10.83 0.02 10.24
CA MET A 25 9.57 0.15 9.52
C MET A 25 8.38 -0.34 10.32
N TRP A 26 7.24 0.29 10.09
CA TRP A 26 5.92 -0.18 10.50
C TRP A 26 5.24 -0.91 9.35
N ALA A 27 4.56 -2.01 9.65
CA ALA A 27 3.69 -2.68 8.70
C ALA A 27 2.34 -3.01 9.31
N THR A 28 1.28 -2.81 8.54
CA THR A 28 -0.09 -3.16 8.92
C THR A 28 -0.71 -4.02 7.83
N ILE A 29 -1.45 -5.07 8.20
CA ILE A 29 -2.30 -5.85 7.30
C ILE A 29 -3.75 -5.57 7.66
N VAL A 30 -4.57 -5.32 6.64
CA VAL A 30 -6.02 -5.29 6.75
C VAL A 30 -6.65 -6.40 5.92
N ASP A 31 -7.81 -6.91 6.35
CA ASP A 31 -8.63 -7.80 5.52
C ASP A 31 -9.43 -7.01 4.47
N ARG A 32 -10.27 -7.72 3.70
CA ARG A 32 -11.06 -7.09 2.64
C ARG A 32 -12.12 -6.12 3.14
N ASP A 33 -12.55 -6.25 4.39
CA ASP A 33 -13.48 -5.33 5.06
C ASP A 33 -12.79 -4.16 5.75
N GLY A 34 -11.46 -4.04 5.61
CA GLY A 34 -10.64 -2.99 6.20
C GLY A 34 -10.35 -3.19 7.70
N ILE A 35 -10.61 -4.40 8.23
CA ILE A 35 -10.29 -4.74 9.62
C ILE A 35 -8.79 -4.98 9.73
N VAL A 36 -8.13 -4.33 10.68
CA VAL A 36 -6.71 -4.54 10.97
C VAL A 36 -6.49 -5.93 11.54
N CYS A 37 -5.73 -6.76 10.83
CA CYS A 37 -5.41 -8.14 11.22
C CYS A 37 -4.12 -8.24 12.02
N ALA A 38 -3.13 -7.42 11.70
CA ALA A 38 -1.83 -7.39 12.38
C ALA A 38 -1.15 -6.04 12.19
N VAL A 39 -0.40 -5.63 13.20
CA VAL A 39 0.49 -4.45 13.16
C VAL A 39 1.85 -4.87 13.69
N ALA A 40 2.92 -4.64 12.94
CA ALA A 40 4.27 -4.97 13.34
C ALA A 40 5.22 -3.78 13.17
N PHE A 41 6.25 -3.74 14.02
CA PHE A 41 7.36 -2.81 13.91
C PHE A 41 8.66 -3.60 13.79
N SER A 42 9.54 -3.26 12.84
CA SER A 42 10.79 -4.03 12.61
C SER A 42 11.81 -3.85 13.72
N GLY A 43 11.87 -2.67 14.33
CA GLY A 43 12.84 -2.33 15.38
C GLY A 43 12.46 -2.82 16.78
N ALA A 44 13.32 -2.49 17.74
CA ALA A 44 13.12 -2.76 19.17
C ALA A 44 12.45 -1.58 19.89
N ASP A 45 12.86 -0.36 19.57
CA ASP A 45 12.33 0.88 20.15
C ASP A 45 11.50 1.65 19.12
N ARG A 46 10.20 1.75 19.37
CA ARG A 46 9.26 2.50 18.51
C ARG A 46 9.55 4.00 18.42
N GLY A 47 10.31 4.54 19.35
CA GLY A 47 10.74 5.94 19.34
C GLY A 47 11.97 6.20 18.49
N ALA A 48 12.65 5.15 18.01
CA ALA A 48 13.81 5.26 17.12
C ALA A 48 13.44 5.52 15.65
N GLN A 49 12.15 5.73 15.36
CA GLN A 49 11.62 5.99 14.03
C GLN A 49 10.36 6.86 14.18
N TRP A 50 9.87 7.47 13.12
CA TRP A 50 8.69 8.33 13.16
C TRP A 50 7.45 7.62 13.74
N PRO A 51 6.96 8.02 14.93
CA PRO A 51 5.82 7.33 15.57
C PRO A 51 4.53 7.38 14.73
N GLY A 52 4.35 8.43 13.93
CA GLY A 52 3.21 8.58 13.02
C GLY A 52 3.11 7.49 11.95
N SER A 53 4.25 6.88 11.60
CA SER A 53 4.29 5.84 10.55
C SER A 53 3.50 4.59 10.89
N ARG A 54 3.21 4.32 12.19
CA ARG A 54 2.29 3.24 12.57
C ARG A 54 0.90 3.44 11.97
N VAL A 55 0.31 4.61 12.16
CA VAL A 55 -1.02 4.93 11.62
C VAL A 55 -0.97 5.08 10.11
N ILE A 56 0.09 5.69 9.56
CA ILE A 56 0.29 5.82 8.12
C ILE A 56 0.36 4.42 7.45
N SER A 57 1.02 3.44 8.05
CA SER A 57 1.06 2.07 7.51
C SER A 57 -0.35 1.47 7.39
N ALA A 58 -1.21 1.69 8.40
CA ALA A 58 -2.60 1.24 8.37
C ALA A 58 -3.44 1.99 7.33
N GLN A 59 -3.27 3.30 7.18
CA GLN A 59 -3.92 4.08 6.11
C GLN A 59 -3.50 3.60 4.71
N LYS A 60 -2.20 3.31 4.50
CA LYS A 60 -1.71 2.74 3.24
C LYS A 60 -2.34 1.37 2.95
N ALA A 61 -2.43 0.49 3.95
CA ALA A 61 -3.11 -0.79 3.81
C ALA A 61 -4.59 -0.60 3.44
N ASN A 62 -5.31 0.27 4.17
CA ASN A 62 -6.71 0.58 3.86
C ASN A 62 -6.88 1.13 2.44
N THR A 63 -6.02 2.05 2.01
CA THR A 63 -6.07 2.64 0.67
C THR A 63 -5.86 1.60 -0.43
N ALA A 64 -4.82 0.78 -0.33
CA ALA A 64 -4.56 -0.27 -1.31
C ALA A 64 -5.71 -1.30 -1.37
N ASN A 65 -6.29 -1.65 -0.22
CA ASN A 65 -7.46 -2.52 -0.13
C ASN A 65 -8.69 -1.91 -0.80
N ALA A 66 -8.98 -0.63 -0.53
CA ALA A 66 -10.18 0.05 -1.01
C ALA A 66 -10.19 0.28 -2.53
N PHE A 67 -9.03 0.54 -3.12
CA PHE A 67 -8.91 0.90 -4.54
C PHE A 67 -8.41 -0.23 -5.45
N SER A 68 -8.09 -1.39 -4.91
CA SER A 68 -7.74 -2.57 -5.71
C SER A 68 -8.99 -3.41 -6.02
N LEU A 69 -9.04 -3.95 -7.24
CA LEU A 69 -10.17 -4.73 -7.75
C LEU A 69 -9.75 -6.15 -8.08
N GLN A 70 -10.62 -7.10 -7.76
CA GLN A 70 -10.48 -8.48 -8.18
C GLN A 70 -11.07 -8.64 -9.59
N GLY A 71 -10.42 -9.40 -10.46
CA GLY A 71 -11.00 -9.76 -11.75
C GLY A 71 -11.88 -11.01 -11.69
N PRO A 72 -12.81 -11.19 -12.62
CA PRO A 72 -13.28 -10.21 -13.60
C PRO A 72 -14.18 -9.15 -12.96
N THR A 73 -13.99 -7.89 -13.34
CA THR A 73 -14.71 -6.74 -12.74
C THR A 73 -15.96 -6.35 -13.53
N GLY A 74 -16.21 -6.94 -14.70
CA GLY A 74 -17.22 -6.46 -15.64
C GLY A 74 -16.83 -5.17 -16.38
N SER A 75 -15.72 -4.52 -15.99
CA SER A 75 -15.19 -3.34 -16.65
C SER A 75 -14.41 -3.72 -17.91
N THR A 76 -14.62 -3.01 -19.02
CA THR A 76 -13.81 -3.18 -20.24
C THR A 76 -12.37 -2.70 -20.08
N VAL A 77 -12.11 -1.85 -19.09
CA VAL A 77 -10.76 -1.31 -18.79
C VAL A 77 -10.04 -2.19 -17.78
N PHE A 78 -10.73 -2.66 -16.74
CA PHE A 78 -10.17 -3.41 -15.62
C PHE A 78 -10.75 -4.84 -15.52
N GLY A 79 -11.13 -5.45 -16.64
CA GLY A 79 -11.74 -6.78 -16.68
C GLY A 79 -10.90 -7.87 -16.01
N ALA A 80 -9.56 -7.73 -16.04
CA ALA A 80 -8.64 -8.63 -15.35
C ALA A 80 -8.41 -8.30 -13.87
N GLY A 81 -9.08 -7.26 -13.35
CA GLY A 81 -8.83 -6.69 -12.02
C GLY A 81 -7.85 -5.53 -12.06
N LEU A 82 -7.64 -4.90 -10.94
CA LEU A 82 -6.70 -3.78 -10.75
C LEU A 82 -5.95 -3.97 -9.44
N ALA A 83 -4.66 -4.25 -9.52
CA ALA A 83 -3.76 -4.20 -8.38
C ALA A 83 -3.19 -2.79 -8.27
N LEU A 84 -3.76 -1.99 -7.39
CA LEU A 84 -3.34 -0.61 -7.20
C LEU A 84 -2.35 -0.53 -6.05
N SER A 85 -1.19 0.11 -6.26
CA SER A 85 -0.37 0.58 -5.17
C SER A 85 -0.78 1.99 -4.75
N THR A 86 -0.56 2.35 -3.49
CA THR A 86 -0.90 3.69 -3.00
C THR A 86 -0.17 4.80 -3.75
N ALA A 87 1.05 4.55 -4.24
CA ALA A 87 1.82 5.49 -5.06
C ALA A 87 1.11 5.87 -6.37
N ASN A 88 0.26 5.00 -6.93
CA ASN A 88 -0.50 5.28 -8.15
C ASN A 88 -1.50 6.44 -7.99
N LEU A 89 -1.93 6.72 -6.76
CA LEU A 89 -2.89 7.80 -6.47
C LEU A 89 -2.22 9.16 -6.28
N TYR A 90 -0.88 9.21 -6.09
CA TYR A 90 -0.18 10.44 -5.73
C TYR A 90 -0.48 11.59 -6.70
N SER A 91 -0.28 11.40 -7.99
CA SER A 91 -0.52 12.44 -8.99
C SER A 91 -2.00 12.83 -9.11
N ALA A 92 -2.90 11.86 -8.93
CA ALA A 92 -4.33 12.10 -9.06
C ALA A 92 -4.89 13.00 -7.95
N VAL A 93 -4.28 13.01 -6.76
CA VAL A 93 -4.74 13.82 -5.62
C VAL A 93 -4.05 15.18 -5.52
N GLN A 94 -3.09 15.50 -6.41
CA GLN A 94 -2.45 16.81 -6.42
C GLN A 94 -3.40 17.90 -6.93
N PRO A 95 -3.14 19.19 -6.66
CA PRO A 95 -3.93 20.29 -7.21
C PRO A 95 -4.11 20.16 -8.74
N GLY A 96 -5.35 20.19 -9.21
CA GLY A 96 -5.71 19.94 -10.61
C GLY A 96 -5.84 18.46 -10.99
N GLY A 97 -5.57 17.53 -10.11
CA GLY A 97 -5.79 16.09 -10.32
C GLY A 97 -7.26 15.70 -10.17
N SER A 98 -7.65 14.59 -10.81
CA SER A 98 -9.04 14.10 -10.85
C SER A 98 -9.60 13.65 -9.49
N LEU A 99 -8.73 13.35 -8.52
CA LEU A 99 -9.08 12.90 -7.18
C LEU A 99 -8.59 13.88 -6.09
N PHE A 100 -8.41 15.16 -6.46
CA PHE A 100 -8.05 16.19 -5.48
C PHE A 100 -9.09 16.23 -4.35
N GLY A 101 -8.64 16.24 -3.10
CA GLY A 101 -9.52 16.18 -1.91
C GLY A 101 -9.84 14.76 -1.41
N LEU A 102 -9.38 13.69 -2.08
CA LEU A 102 -9.64 12.32 -1.67
C LEU A 102 -9.17 12.03 -0.24
N GLN A 103 -7.99 12.52 0.15
CA GLN A 103 -7.42 12.27 1.48
C GLN A 103 -8.20 12.99 2.58
N GLU A 104 -8.67 14.20 2.32
CA GLU A 104 -9.44 15.03 3.25
C GLU A 104 -10.87 14.50 3.44
N SER A 105 -11.45 13.93 2.38
CA SER A 105 -12.81 13.36 2.42
C SER A 105 -12.88 11.97 3.07
N ASN A 106 -11.71 11.36 3.37
CA ASN A 106 -11.59 10.05 3.98
C ASN A 106 -10.66 10.11 5.20
N PRO A 107 -11.08 10.76 6.30
CA PRO A 107 -10.25 10.89 7.48
C PRO A 107 -10.07 9.54 8.19
N VAL A 108 -8.95 9.40 8.90
CA VAL A 108 -8.70 8.28 9.80
C VAL A 108 -9.59 8.42 11.06
N ASN A 109 -10.05 7.29 11.59
CA ASN A 109 -10.67 7.26 12.92
C ASN A 109 -9.59 7.37 13.99
N THR A 110 -9.41 8.57 14.54
CA THR A 110 -8.34 8.86 15.50
C THR A 110 -8.54 8.16 16.84
N GLU A 111 -9.77 7.91 17.27
CA GLU A 111 -10.04 7.18 18.50
C GLU A 111 -9.54 5.74 18.43
N VAL A 112 -9.72 5.10 17.30
CA VAL A 112 -9.21 3.75 17.05
C VAL A 112 -7.70 3.75 16.79
N ALA A 113 -7.20 4.67 15.96
CA ALA A 113 -5.81 4.73 15.56
C ALA A 113 -4.84 4.92 16.74
N TYR A 114 -5.26 5.69 17.75
CA TYR A 114 -4.45 6.01 18.93
C TYR A 114 -4.96 5.36 20.24
N LYS A 115 -5.84 4.39 20.12
CA LYS A 115 -6.40 3.63 21.24
C LYS A 115 -5.33 2.85 22.01
N GLY A 116 -5.54 2.75 23.32
CA GLY A 116 -4.80 1.86 24.22
C GLY A 116 -3.37 2.30 24.53
N PRO A 117 -2.62 1.49 25.27
CA PRO A 117 -1.29 1.84 25.72
C PRO A 117 -0.27 1.74 24.59
N ALA A 118 0.53 2.81 24.41
CA ALA A 118 1.57 2.88 23.39
C ALA A 118 2.66 1.81 23.53
N SER A 119 2.80 1.21 24.73
CA SER A 119 3.71 0.07 24.96
C SER A 119 3.35 -1.18 24.17
N ASN A 120 2.10 -1.29 23.68
CA ASN A 120 1.61 -2.41 22.85
C ASN A 120 1.72 -2.15 21.34
N PHE A 121 2.04 -0.93 20.94
CA PHE A 121 2.11 -0.56 19.52
C PHE A 121 3.18 -1.38 18.79
N GLY A 122 2.79 -1.99 17.67
CA GLY A 122 3.64 -2.86 16.86
C GLY A 122 3.91 -4.26 17.45
N LYS A 123 3.13 -4.66 18.44
CA LYS A 123 3.18 -5.98 19.06
C LYS A 123 1.95 -6.82 18.69
N ALA A 124 1.96 -8.11 19.08
CA ALA A 124 0.85 -9.02 18.79
C ALA A 124 -0.51 -8.57 19.37
N ASN A 125 -0.49 -7.75 20.41
CA ASN A 125 -1.65 -7.15 21.06
C ASN A 125 -1.81 -5.65 20.74
N ASP A 126 -1.36 -5.21 19.57
CA ASP A 126 -1.55 -3.83 19.13
C ASP A 126 -3.04 -3.47 19.14
N PRO A 127 -3.43 -2.37 19.80
CA PRO A 127 -4.84 -2.01 19.97
C PRO A 127 -5.63 -1.69 18.70
N MET A 128 -4.97 -1.51 17.55
CA MET A 128 -5.66 -1.38 16.26
C MET A 128 -6.20 -2.72 15.74
N VAL A 129 -5.66 -3.86 16.22
CA VAL A 129 -6.08 -5.19 15.74
C VAL A 129 -7.55 -5.43 16.10
N GLY A 130 -8.31 -5.87 15.09
CA GLY A 130 -9.77 -6.09 15.19
C GLY A 130 -10.62 -4.85 14.88
N GLU A 131 -10.00 -3.70 14.66
CA GLU A 131 -10.69 -2.43 14.43
C GLU A 131 -10.52 -1.96 12.96
N ARG A 132 -11.33 -0.97 12.56
CA ARG A 132 -11.21 -0.26 11.28
C ARG A 132 -10.76 1.16 11.54
N ILE A 133 -9.61 1.55 11.00
CA ILE A 133 -9.14 2.92 11.15
C ILE A 133 -9.55 3.83 9.98
N GLY A 134 -9.82 3.27 8.82
CA GLY A 134 -10.10 4.04 7.61
C GLY A 134 -8.90 4.85 7.13
N GLY A 135 -9.18 6.01 6.57
CA GLY A 135 -8.19 6.94 6.06
C GLY A 135 -7.69 6.60 4.66
N VAL A 136 -7.07 7.59 4.01
CA VAL A 136 -6.39 7.44 2.72
C VAL A 136 -5.00 8.05 2.82
N ASN A 137 -3.99 7.29 2.37
CA ASN A 137 -2.62 7.77 2.22
C ASN A 137 -2.09 7.32 0.86
N VAL A 138 -1.44 8.23 0.13
CA VAL A 138 -1.06 8.05 -1.28
C VAL A 138 0.44 7.94 -1.51
N PHE A 139 1.24 7.92 -0.46
CA PHE A 139 2.67 7.60 -0.59
C PHE A 139 2.87 6.11 -0.86
N GLY A 140 4.02 5.74 -1.41
CA GLY A 140 4.37 4.34 -1.65
C GLY A 140 4.33 3.47 -0.39
N GLY A 141 4.17 2.16 -0.56
CA GLY A 141 4.18 1.17 0.53
C GLY A 141 2.85 0.49 0.80
N GLY A 142 1.75 0.90 0.16
CA GLY A 142 0.48 0.20 0.25
C GLY A 142 0.26 -0.72 -0.96
N LEU A 143 0.00 -2.01 -0.74
CA LEU A 143 -0.13 -3.04 -1.77
C LEU A 143 -1.24 -4.03 -1.40
N ALA A 144 -2.14 -4.33 -2.33
CA ALA A 144 -3.13 -5.38 -2.14
C ALA A 144 -2.48 -6.76 -2.07
N LEU A 145 -3.04 -7.64 -1.26
CA LEU A 145 -2.61 -9.01 -1.04
C LEU A 145 -3.49 -9.96 -1.84
N TYR A 146 -2.87 -10.76 -2.70
CA TYR A 146 -3.57 -11.70 -3.58
C TYR A 146 -3.20 -13.13 -3.23
N GLY A 147 -4.20 -13.93 -2.92
CA GLY A 147 -4.09 -15.37 -2.77
C GLY A 147 -4.25 -16.13 -4.09
N PRO A 148 -4.27 -17.48 -4.02
CA PRO A 148 -4.49 -18.34 -5.18
C PRO A 148 -5.71 -17.91 -5.99
N GLY A 149 -5.63 -18.03 -7.31
CA GLY A 149 -6.68 -17.60 -8.23
C GLY A 149 -6.85 -16.08 -8.34
N LYS A 150 -5.84 -15.30 -7.93
CA LYS A 150 -5.85 -13.82 -7.96
C LYS A 150 -6.95 -13.21 -7.08
N LYS A 151 -7.38 -13.91 -6.04
CA LYS A 151 -8.38 -13.42 -5.10
C LYS A 151 -7.75 -12.40 -4.16
N ILE A 152 -8.33 -11.20 -4.06
CA ILE A 152 -7.90 -10.21 -3.07
C ILE A 152 -8.31 -10.68 -1.68
N LEU A 153 -7.37 -10.74 -0.76
CA LEU A 153 -7.58 -11.12 0.63
C LEU A 153 -7.58 -9.94 1.59
N GLY A 154 -7.08 -8.80 1.13
CA GLY A 154 -6.88 -7.59 1.90
C GLY A 154 -5.69 -6.82 1.35
N ALA A 155 -4.97 -6.10 2.20
CA ALA A 155 -3.78 -5.36 1.80
C ALA A 155 -2.75 -5.23 2.93
N VAL A 156 -1.51 -4.95 2.55
CA VAL A 156 -0.43 -4.54 3.45
C VAL A 156 -0.07 -3.08 3.20
N GLY A 157 0.24 -2.36 4.26
CA GLY A 157 0.84 -1.03 4.19
C GLY A 157 2.11 -0.98 5.00
N VAL A 158 3.16 -0.38 4.44
CA VAL A 158 4.48 -0.22 5.05
C VAL A 158 4.82 1.26 5.09
N SER A 159 5.37 1.73 6.20
CA SER A 159 5.76 3.13 6.39
C SER A 159 6.90 3.27 7.38
N GLY A 160 7.81 4.19 7.12
CA GLY A 160 8.91 4.49 8.03
C GLY A 160 10.15 5.08 7.40
N ASP A 161 10.21 5.14 6.08
CA ASP A 161 11.34 5.66 5.33
C ASP A 161 10.84 6.52 4.16
N THR A 162 11.64 6.72 3.13
CA THR A 162 11.21 7.35 1.88
C THR A 162 10.10 6.55 1.22
N SER A 163 9.27 7.22 0.42
CA SER A 163 8.15 6.57 -0.29
C SER A 163 8.61 5.41 -1.18
N CYS A 164 9.81 5.51 -1.78
CA CYS A 164 10.38 4.43 -2.60
C CYS A 164 10.82 3.24 -1.76
N ALA A 165 11.54 3.48 -0.64
CA ALA A 165 11.94 2.43 0.28
C ALA A 165 10.73 1.73 0.90
N ASP A 166 9.73 2.50 1.36
CA ASP A 166 8.45 1.99 1.86
C ASP A 166 7.80 1.03 0.84
N HIS A 167 7.79 1.43 -0.45
CA HIS A 167 7.21 0.63 -1.52
C HIS A 167 7.99 -0.67 -1.78
N ASN A 168 9.30 -0.59 -1.87
CA ASN A 168 10.18 -1.75 -2.08
C ASN A 168 10.04 -2.77 -0.93
N ILE A 169 10.02 -2.28 0.31
CA ILE A 169 9.82 -3.12 1.49
C ILE A 169 8.42 -3.74 1.45
N GLY A 170 7.38 -2.97 1.14
CA GLY A 170 6.00 -3.46 1.03
C GLY A 170 5.87 -4.57 -0.01
N TRP A 171 6.51 -4.43 -1.17
CA TRP A 171 6.53 -5.44 -2.22
C TRP A 171 7.23 -6.74 -1.75
N ARG A 172 8.40 -6.63 -1.10
CA ARG A 172 9.10 -7.79 -0.53
C ARG A 172 8.28 -8.48 0.56
N VAL A 173 7.63 -7.71 1.43
CA VAL A 173 6.74 -8.26 2.47
C VAL A 173 5.61 -9.06 1.84
N ARG A 174 4.95 -8.54 0.79
CA ARG A 174 3.90 -9.27 0.07
C ARG A 174 4.41 -10.59 -0.51
N ALA A 175 5.58 -10.57 -1.15
CA ALA A 175 6.21 -11.77 -1.71
C ALA A 175 6.60 -12.80 -0.62
N LEU A 176 7.22 -12.34 0.49
CA LEU A 176 7.61 -13.20 1.62
C LEU A 176 6.40 -13.82 2.34
N LEU A 177 5.25 -13.18 2.29
CA LEU A 177 3.99 -13.73 2.81
C LEU A 177 3.35 -14.75 1.85
N GLY A 178 3.88 -14.95 0.65
CA GLY A 178 3.27 -15.80 -0.37
C GLY A 178 1.92 -15.28 -0.89
N LEU A 179 1.73 -13.96 -0.88
CA LEU A 179 0.47 -13.31 -1.25
C LEU A 179 0.61 -12.40 -2.48
N ASP A 180 1.53 -12.76 -3.36
CA ASP A 180 1.83 -12.09 -4.61
C ASP A 180 1.37 -12.92 -5.83
N HIS A 181 0.11 -13.36 -5.82
CA HIS A 181 -0.44 -14.15 -6.94
C HIS A 181 -0.93 -13.27 -8.09
N LEU A 182 -0.24 -12.18 -8.37
CA LEU A 182 -0.48 -11.27 -9.47
C LEU A 182 0.50 -11.54 -10.60
N LEU A 183 0.18 -12.40 -11.52
CA LEU A 183 0.99 -12.54 -12.73
C LEU A 183 0.74 -11.33 -13.65
N GLY A 184 1.73 -10.46 -13.78
CA GLY A 184 1.86 -9.51 -14.89
C GLY A 184 1.22 -8.12 -14.74
N GLN A 185 0.69 -7.70 -13.59
CA GLN A 185 0.09 -6.36 -13.43
C GLN A 185 0.85 -5.41 -12.48
N CYS A 186 1.77 -5.91 -11.67
CA CYS A 186 2.60 -5.07 -10.82
C CYS A 186 3.90 -4.63 -11.49
N ASP A 187 4.24 -5.21 -12.63
CA ASP A 187 5.50 -4.98 -13.33
C ASP A 187 5.59 -3.63 -14.07
N ILE A 188 4.50 -2.88 -14.13
CA ILE A 188 4.48 -1.59 -14.84
C ILE A 188 5.36 -0.54 -14.15
N PHE A 189 5.69 -0.72 -12.87
CA PHE A 189 6.42 0.28 -12.08
C PHE A 189 7.80 -0.14 -11.56
N ILE A 190 8.17 -1.41 -11.64
CA ILE A 190 9.40 -1.92 -11.00
C ILE A 190 10.59 -2.03 -11.98
N HIS A 191 10.35 -1.94 -13.28
CA HIS A 191 11.39 -2.08 -14.30
C HIS A 191 11.70 -0.79 -15.06
N ALA A 192 11.26 0.38 -14.58
CA ALA A 192 11.87 1.62 -15.06
C ALA A 192 13.30 1.71 -14.48
N PRO A 193 14.32 1.94 -15.31
CA PRO A 193 15.66 2.24 -14.81
C PRO A 193 15.57 3.36 -13.79
N LEU A 194 16.41 3.30 -12.75
CA LEU A 194 16.48 4.27 -11.65
C LEU A 194 16.71 5.73 -12.09
N ASP A 195 16.87 5.99 -13.38
CA ASP A 195 17.13 7.29 -13.96
C ASP A 195 15.87 8.10 -14.32
N HIS A 196 14.67 7.54 -14.16
CA HIS A 196 13.42 8.26 -14.42
C HIS A 196 12.47 8.12 -13.23
N ASP A 197 12.08 9.26 -12.65
CA ASP A 197 11.05 9.36 -11.62
C ASP A 197 9.77 8.68 -12.13
N PRO A 198 9.40 7.48 -11.62
CA PRO A 198 8.24 6.72 -12.11
C PRO A 198 6.93 7.45 -11.86
N ILE A 199 6.93 8.47 -10.99
CA ILE A 199 5.77 9.29 -10.65
C ILE A 199 5.39 10.24 -11.79
N GLN A 200 6.36 10.66 -12.62
CA GLN A 200 6.09 11.58 -13.74
C GLN A 200 5.55 10.89 -15.01
N SER A 201 5.72 9.58 -15.14
CA SER A 201 5.34 8.86 -16.36
C SER A 201 3.88 8.36 -16.39
N LEU A 202 3.22 8.22 -15.25
CA LEU A 202 1.87 7.66 -15.16
C LEU A 202 0.77 8.52 -15.81
N PRO A 203 0.73 9.86 -15.62
CA PRO A 203 -0.23 10.71 -16.30
C PRO A 203 -0.08 10.68 -17.83
N GLN A 204 1.16 10.53 -18.33
CA GLN A 204 1.43 10.47 -19.76
C GLN A 204 1.00 9.13 -20.38
N GLN A 205 1.13 8.01 -19.67
CA GLN A 205 0.71 6.70 -20.16
C GLN A 205 -0.81 6.55 -20.15
N ILE A 206 -1.49 7.02 -19.11
CA ILE A 206 -2.96 7.05 -19.06
C ILE A 206 -3.49 8.00 -20.13
N GLY A 207 -2.90 9.18 -20.30
CA GLY A 207 -3.25 10.14 -21.32
C GLY A 207 -3.07 9.58 -22.74
N ARG A 208 -1.99 8.86 -23.03
CA ARG A 208 -1.77 8.20 -24.33
C ARG A 208 -2.81 7.11 -24.60
N ALA A 209 -3.07 6.23 -23.64
CA ALA A 209 -4.06 5.16 -23.80
C ALA A 209 -5.49 5.69 -24.04
N VAL A 210 -5.86 6.78 -23.38
CA VAL A 210 -7.15 7.47 -23.59
C VAL A 210 -7.19 8.12 -24.98
N HIS A 211 -6.12 8.79 -25.38
CA HIS A 211 -6.04 9.50 -26.68
C HIS A 211 -6.02 8.55 -27.87
N GLU A 212 -5.31 7.42 -27.79
CA GLU A 212 -5.30 6.38 -28.80
C GLU A 212 -6.67 5.72 -28.99
N ARG A 213 -7.43 5.54 -27.88
CA ARG A 213 -8.81 5.02 -27.95
C ARG A 213 -9.82 6.03 -28.53
N GLN A 214 -9.63 7.32 -28.27
CA GLN A 214 -10.45 8.35 -28.94
C GLN A 214 -10.23 8.35 -30.45
N ARG A 215 -8.98 8.33 -30.90
CA ARG A 215 -8.64 8.25 -32.34
C ARG A 215 -9.11 6.95 -33.01
N ALA A 216 -9.22 5.84 -32.28
CA ALA A 216 -9.75 4.58 -32.81
C ALA A 216 -11.27 4.57 -32.97
N LYS A 217 -12.00 5.46 -32.27
CA LYS A 217 -13.46 5.62 -32.41
C LYS A 217 -13.85 6.63 -33.51
N GLU A 218 -12.90 7.44 -33.96
CA GLU A 218 -13.09 8.45 -35.02
C GLU A 218 -12.67 7.96 -36.41
N ARG A 219 -12.25 6.71 -36.53
CA ARG A 219 -11.97 5.97 -37.79
C ARG A 219 -13.01 4.89 -38.00
#